data_d7931e62946ab61853de823dec4c6a58
#
_entry.id   d7931e62946ab61853de823dec4c6a58
#
_cell.length_a   1.000
_cell.length_b   1.000
_cell.length_c   1.000
_cell.angle_alpha   90.00
_cell.angle_beta   90.00
_cell.angle_gamma   90.00
#
_symmetry.space_group_name_H-M   'P 1'
#
loop_
_entity.id
_entity.type
_entity.pdbx_description
1 polymer ?
#
loop_
_entity_poly.entity_id
_entity_poly.type
_entity_poly.pdbx_seq_one_letter_code
_entity_poly.pdbx_strand_id
1 'polypeptide(L)'
;MSDGRKFEFNWPFFGNPHIIDFLQGSILNQQLSHFYIFAGIEDLGKGKLANYFAASLLCNNFREGKGKLPCGECRHCQESAKGIHSDITIAQRSADKQNIAIEQIRDFIRLMNLGAFSNSYKIGIIKDAASLSLEAANALLKTLEEPKPGVVIMLLAASLDQLPPTIVS
;
A
#
# COMPACT_ATOMS: atom_id res chain seq x y z
N MET A 1 -11.56 21.62 -7.70
CA MET A 1 -12.21 22.11 -6.47
C MET A 1 -11.86 21.21 -5.31
N SER A 2 -11.30 21.77 -4.26
CA SER A 2 -11.12 21.01 -3.04
C SER A 2 -12.50 20.80 -2.41
N ASP A 3 -12.87 19.56 -2.21
CA ASP A 3 -14.19 19.12 -1.71
C ASP A 3 -14.40 19.45 -0.22
N GLY A 4 -13.85 20.56 0.27
CA GLY A 4 -13.95 20.95 1.67
C GLY A 4 -13.25 20.02 2.65
N ARG A 5 -12.51 19.03 2.17
CA ARG A 5 -11.78 18.08 3.02
C ARG A 5 -10.60 18.76 3.67
N LYS A 6 -10.50 18.59 4.99
CA LYS A 6 -9.41 19.17 5.77
C LYS A 6 -8.79 18.09 6.64
N PHE A 7 -7.58 17.70 6.28
CA PHE A 7 -6.85 16.70 7.04
C PHE A 7 -5.60 17.30 7.67
N GLU A 8 -5.28 16.82 8.86
CA GLU A 8 -4.00 17.03 9.52
C GLU A 8 -3.25 15.71 9.49
N PHE A 9 -2.15 15.65 8.73
CA PHE A 9 -1.40 14.41 8.59
C PHE A 9 -0.49 14.19 9.81
N ASN A 10 -0.69 13.06 10.46
CA ASN A 10 0.09 12.64 11.64
C ASN A 10 1.15 11.63 11.22
N TRP A 11 1.98 12.00 10.24
CA TRP A 11 3.01 11.16 9.67
C TRP A 11 4.38 11.54 10.23
N PRO A 12 5.08 10.63 10.95
CA PRO A 12 6.37 10.96 11.60
C PRO A 12 7.56 10.80 10.67
N PHE A 13 7.56 11.49 9.53
CA PHE A 13 8.62 11.43 8.53
C PHE A 13 9.25 12.78 8.32
N PHE A 14 10.60 12.82 8.27
CA PHE A 14 11.36 14.05 8.15
C PHE A 14 12.20 14.14 6.87
N GLY A 15 12.36 13.05 6.13
CA GLY A 15 13.09 13.03 4.86
C GLY A 15 12.15 13.03 3.66
N ASN A 16 12.69 13.35 2.49
CA ASN A 16 11.99 13.29 1.21
C ASN A 16 10.62 13.99 1.22
N PRO A 17 10.58 15.30 1.54
CA PRO A 17 9.30 16.01 1.68
C PRO A 17 8.43 15.96 0.42
N HIS A 18 9.04 15.92 -0.77
CA HIS A 18 8.30 15.85 -2.03
C HIS A 18 7.52 14.55 -2.19
N ILE A 19 8.05 13.42 -1.67
CA ILE A 19 7.35 12.13 -1.69
C ILE A 19 6.17 12.17 -0.72
N ILE A 20 6.40 12.68 0.48
CA ILE A 20 5.36 12.83 1.51
C ILE A 20 4.26 13.76 0.98
N ASP A 21 4.63 14.90 0.42
CA ASP A 21 3.69 15.87 -0.15
C ASP A 21 2.88 15.25 -1.30
N PHE A 22 3.52 14.43 -2.13
CA PHE A 22 2.84 13.75 -3.23
C PHE A 22 1.78 12.79 -2.70
N LEU A 23 2.11 11.96 -1.72
CA LEU A 23 1.16 10.99 -1.15
C LEU A 23 0.02 11.69 -0.40
N GLN A 24 0.35 12.69 0.41
CA GLN A 24 -0.66 13.46 1.13
C GLN A 24 -1.56 14.25 0.17
N GLY A 25 -0.97 14.81 -0.87
CA GLY A 25 -1.72 15.50 -1.93
C GLY A 25 -2.68 14.56 -2.67
N SER A 26 -2.27 13.33 -2.91
CA SER A 26 -3.14 12.32 -3.53
C SER A 26 -4.39 12.03 -2.68
N ILE A 27 -4.21 12.00 -1.36
CA ILE A 27 -5.32 11.84 -0.41
C ILE A 27 -6.23 13.07 -0.43
N LEU A 28 -5.64 14.26 -0.33
CA LEU A 28 -6.39 15.52 -0.30
C LEU A 28 -7.20 15.74 -1.58
N ASN A 29 -6.62 15.44 -2.72
CA ASN A 29 -7.23 15.69 -4.02
C ASN A 29 -8.05 14.51 -4.55
N GLN A 30 -8.17 13.44 -3.77
CA GLN A 30 -8.87 12.21 -4.17
C GLN A 30 -8.35 11.65 -5.50
N GLN A 31 -7.04 11.77 -5.72
CA GLN A 31 -6.35 11.29 -6.91
C GLN A 31 -5.43 10.13 -6.56
N LEU A 32 -5.99 9.10 -5.94
CA LEU A 32 -5.24 7.92 -5.57
C LEU A 32 -4.98 7.04 -6.78
N SER A 33 -3.73 6.63 -6.94
CA SER A 33 -3.38 5.58 -7.87
C SER A 33 -3.77 4.22 -7.27
N HIS A 34 -4.03 3.25 -8.12
CA HIS A 34 -4.28 1.88 -7.67
C HIS A 34 -2.98 1.09 -7.44
N PHE A 35 -1.84 1.67 -7.81
CA PHE A 35 -0.56 0.99 -7.77
C PHE A 35 0.57 1.98 -7.47
N TYR A 36 1.40 1.64 -6.48
CA TYR A 36 2.57 2.44 -6.07
C TYR A 36 3.79 1.54 -5.96
N ILE A 37 4.93 2.08 -6.34
CA ILE A 37 6.23 1.44 -6.09
C ILE A 37 7.03 2.36 -5.17
N PHE A 38 7.39 1.86 -3.99
CA PHE A 38 8.29 2.55 -3.06
C PHE A 38 9.69 1.94 -3.22
N ALA A 39 10.57 2.65 -3.92
CA ALA A 39 11.92 2.22 -4.18
C ALA A 39 12.92 3.05 -3.38
N GLY A 40 13.87 2.40 -2.73
CA GLY A 40 14.89 3.06 -1.95
C GLY A 40 15.68 2.05 -1.13
N ILE A 41 16.88 2.43 -0.70
CA ILE A 41 17.76 1.54 0.05
C ILE A 41 17.05 1.01 1.31
N GLU A 42 17.52 -0.13 1.79
CA GLU A 42 16.97 -0.75 2.99
C GLU A 42 17.04 0.22 4.17
N ASP A 43 16.17 0.02 5.14
CA ASP A 43 16.10 0.80 6.39
C ASP A 43 15.75 2.29 6.23
N LEU A 44 15.26 2.72 5.06
CA LEU A 44 14.74 4.09 4.88
C LEU A 44 13.29 4.29 5.37
N GLY A 45 12.67 3.23 5.93
CA GLY A 45 11.32 3.34 6.45
C GLY A 45 10.21 3.17 5.41
N LYS A 46 10.49 2.52 4.27
CA LYS A 46 9.46 2.26 3.23
C LYS A 46 8.25 1.53 3.78
N GLY A 47 8.47 0.48 4.58
CA GLY A 47 7.39 -0.28 5.20
C GLY A 47 6.57 0.57 6.14
N LYS A 48 7.22 1.41 6.92
CA LYS A 48 6.52 2.34 7.82
C LYS A 48 5.70 3.35 7.05
N LEU A 49 6.26 3.90 5.97
CA LEU A 49 5.54 4.84 5.11
C LEU A 49 4.32 4.18 4.47
N ALA A 50 4.48 2.96 3.94
CA ALA A 50 3.37 2.21 3.36
C ALA A 50 2.26 1.95 4.39
N ASN A 51 2.63 1.61 5.62
CA ASN A 51 1.68 1.39 6.71
C ASN A 51 0.93 2.66 7.09
N TYR A 52 1.61 3.80 7.19
CA TYR A 52 0.95 5.08 7.48
C TYR A 52 0.02 5.51 6.36
N PHE A 53 0.43 5.31 5.12
CA PHE A 53 -0.42 5.60 3.96
C PHE A 53 -1.65 4.70 3.97
N ALA A 54 -1.48 3.41 4.17
CA ALA A 54 -2.59 2.46 4.26
C ALA A 54 -3.54 2.79 5.41
N ALA A 55 -3.00 3.06 6.60
CA ALA A 55 -3.81 3.41 7.77
C ALA A 55 -4.60 4.70 7.53
N SER A 56 -4.01 5.67 6.83
CA SER A 56 -4.72 6.91 6.49
C SER A 56 -5.90 6.65 5.57
N LEU A 57 -5.76 5.77 4.58
CA LEU A 57 -6.84 5.42 3.66
C LEU A 57 -7.98 4.65 4.33
N LEU A 58 -7.66 3.88 5.38
CA LEU A 58 -8.64 3.06 6.10
C LEU A 58 -9.25 3.77 7.29
N CYS A 59 -8.68 4.89 7.70
CA CYS A 59 -9.12 5.66 8.87
C CYS A 59 -10.55 6.20 8.70
N ASN A 60 -11.32 6.19 9.76
CA ASN A 60 -12.66 6.77 9.76
C ASN A 60 -12.66 8.24 9.36
N ASN A 61 -11.63 8.99 9.77
CA ASN A 61 -11.51 10.40 9.41
C ASN A 61 -11.39 10.63 7.91
N PHE A 62 -10.78 9.69 7.18
CA PHE A 62 -10.72 9.78 5.71
C PHE A 62 -12.13 9.75 5.11
N ARG A 63 -12.97 8.84 5.61
CA ARG A 63 -14.37 8.74 5.17
C ARG A 63 -15.14 9.99 5.52
N GLU A 64 -14.92 10.54 6.71
CA GLU A 64 -15.59 11.76 7.18
C GLU A 64 -15.07 13.03 6.50
N GLY A 65 -13.90 12.99 5.88
CA GLY A 65 -13.32 14.10 5.16
C GLY A 65 -12.62 15.15 6.01
N LYS A 66 -12.35 14.84 7.28
CA LYS A 66 -11.70 15.80 8.20
C LYS A 66 -11.01 15.10 9.35
N GLY A 67 -10.06 15.79 9.96
CA GLY A 67 -9.38 15.34 11.16
C GLY A 67 -7.98 14.81 10.89
N LYS A 68 -7.39 14.16 11.88
CA LYS A 68 -6.04 13.59 11.79
C LYS A 68 -6.04 12.31 10.95
N LEU A 69 -5.01 12.14 10.12
CA LEU A 69 -4.81 10.94 9.32
C LEU A 69 -3.39 10.40 9.53
N PRO A 70 -3.24 9.14 9.95
CA PRO A 70 -4.27 8.33 10.61
C PRO A 70 -4.59 8.91 11.98
N CYS A 71 -5.83 8.73 12.45
CA CYS A 71 -6.21 9.28 13.75
C CYS A 71 -5.57 8.55 14.94
N GLY A 72 -5.21 7.28 14.75
CA GLY A 72 -4.62 6.44 15.78
C GLY A 72 -5.61 5.87 16.79
N GLU A 73 -6.85 6.29 16.76
CA GLU A 73 -7.85 5.96 17.78
C GLU A 73 -8.96 5.04 17.28
N CYS A 74 -9.36 5.16 16.00
CA CYS A 74 -10.43 4.34 15.48
C CYS A 74 -9.99 2.87 15.34
N ARG A 75 -10.96 1.98 15.22
CA ARG A 75 -10.71 0.54 15.08
C ARG A 75 -9.75 0.24 13.92
N HIS A 76 -9.95 0.89 12.77
CA HIS A 76 -9.11 0.67 11.59
C HIS A 76 -7.64 1.04 11.86
N CYS A 77 -7.40 2.18 12.53
CA CYS A 77 -6.04 2.57 12.88
C CYS A 77 -5.41 1.62 13.89
N GLN A 78 -6.17 1.16 14.88
CA GLN A 78 -5.68 0.22 15.89
C GLN A 78 -5.33 -1.13 15.27
N GLU A 79 -6.20 -1.67 14.43
CA GLU A 79 -5.95 -2.94 13.73
C GLU A 79 -4.78 -2.83 12.76
N SER A 80 -4.66 -1.71 12.05
CA SER A 80 -3.53 -1.46 11.14
C SER A 80 -2.20 -1.43 11.90
N ALA A 81 -2.17 -0.75 13.05
CA ALA A 81 -0.98 -0.67 13.89
C ALA A 81 -0.54 -2.04 14.41
N LYS A 82 -1.51 -2.92 14.69
CA LYS A 82 -1.24 -4.29 15.16
C LYS A 82 -0.96 -5.29 14.03
N GLY A 83 -1.11 -4.87 12.77
CA GLY A 83 -0.89 -5.74 11.62
C GLY A 83 -1.98 -6.79 11.41
N ILE A 84 -3.19 -6.55 11.91
CA ILE A 84 -4.31 -7.52 11.86
C ILE A 84 -5.52 -7.01 11.10
N HIS A 85 -5.42 -5.89 10.39
CA HIS A 85 -6.55 -5.34 9.66
C HIS A 85 -6.96 -6.26 8.50
N SER A 86 -8.25 -6.60 8.42
CA SER A 86 -8.78 -7.52 7.40
C SER A 86 -8.65 -7.00 5.96
N ASP A 87 -8.60 -5.68 5.78
CA ASP A 87 -8.47 -5.06 4.47
C ASP A 87 -7.02 -4.70 4.09
N ILE A 88 -6.05 -5.15 4.88
CA ILE A 88 -4.62 -5.07 4.54
C ILE A 88 -4.07 -6.48 4.37
N THR A 89 -3.57 -6.79 3.19
CA THR A 89 -2.92 -8.07 2.90
C THR A 89 -1.45 -7.82 2.59
N ILE A 90 -0.57 -8.54 3.28
CA ILE A 90 0.88 -8.38 3.11
C ILE A 90 1.44 -9.69 2.55
N ALA A 91 2.18 -9.60 1.45
CA ALA A 91 2.98 -10.70 0.92
C ALA A 91 4.46 -10.35 1.10
N GLN A 92 5.25 -11.30 1.59
CA GLN A 92 6.66 -11.10 1.80
C GLN A 92 7.41 -12.43 1.72
N ARG A 93 8.70 -12.32 1.41
CA ARG A 93 9.58 -13.47 1.36
C ARG A 93 9.78 -14.02 2.77
N SER A 94 9.72 -15.36 2.91
CA SER A 94 10.11 -16.04 4.15
C SER A 94 11.62 -15.92 4.33
N ALA A 95 12.08 -15.84 5.58
CA ALA A 95 13.49 -15.63 5.90
C ALA A 95 14.42 -16.73 5.35
N ASP A 96 13.89 -17.96 5.25
CA ASP A 96 14.64 -19.14 4.78
C ASP A 96 14.54 -19.38 3.27
N LYS A 97 13.87 -18.48 2.52
CA LYS A 97 13.64 -18.64 1.08
C LYS A 97 14.18 -17.45 0.30
N GLN A 98 14.57 -17.70 -0.95
CA GLN A 98 15.09 -16.66 -1.83
C GLN A 98 13.98 -15.87 -2.53
N ASN A 99 12.85 -16.50 -2.77
CA ASN A 99 11.73 -15.89 -3.49
C ASN A 99 10.44 -15.95 -2.67
N ILE A 100 9.51 -15.04 -3.00
CA ILE A 100 8.14 -15.13 -2.51
C ILE A 100 7.48 -16.32 -3.23
N ALA A 101 6.85 -17.21 -2.46
CA ALA A 101 6.20 -18.39 -3.04
C ALA A 101 5.06 -17.98 -3.98
N ILE A 102 4.96 -18.65 -5.14
CA ILE A 102 3.91 -18.35 -6.12
C ILE A 102 2.51 -18.52 -5.53
N GLU A 103 2.31 -19.50 -4.65
CA GLU A 103 1.04 -19.73 -3.97
C GLU A 103 0.64 -18.53 -3.12
N GLN A 104 1.61 -17.89 -2.47
CA GLN A 104 1.38 -16.69 -1.67
C GLN A 104 0.90 -15.53 -2.54
N ILE A 105 1.48 -15.37 -3.73
CA ILE A 105 1.06 -14.33 -4.67
C ILE A 105 -0.32 -14.63 -5.25
N ARG A 106 -0.62 -15.89 -5.54
CA ARG A 106 -1.96 -16.29 -5.99
C ARG A 106 -3.03 -15.99 -4.94
N ASP A 107 -2.74 -16.28 -3.66
CA ASP A 107 -3.63 -15.94 -2.56
C ASP A 107 -3.80 -14.43 -2.41
N PHE A 108 -2.70 -13.69 -2.54
CA PHE A 108 -2.72 -12.23 -2.53
C PHE A 108 -3.65 -11.68 -3.61
N ILE A 109 -3.50 -12.17 -4.86
CA ILE A 109 -4.33 -11.75 -5.99
C ILE A 109 -5.80 -12.08 -5.72
N ARG A 110 -6.07 -13.27 -5.20
CA ARG A 110 -7.43 -13.69 -4.87
C ARG A 110 -8.06 -12.75 -3.85
N LEU A 111 -7.32 -12.40 -2.81
CA LEU A 111 -7.81 -11.49 -1.78
C LEU A 111 -8.04 -10.08 -2.31
N MET A 112 -7.17 -9.58 -3.19
CA MET A 112 -7.38 -8.27 -3.83
C MET A 112 -8.66 -8.25 -4.67
N ASN A 113 -8.97 -9.36 -5.32
CA ASN A 113 -10.17 -9.47 -6.16
C ASN A 113 -11.48 -9.62 -5.37
N LEU A 114 -11.41 -9.89 -4.06
CA LEU A 114 -12.61 -9.96 -3.22
C LEU A 114 -13.17 -8.57 -2.85
N GLY A 115 -12.32 -7.53 -2.92
CA GLY A 115 -12.70 -6.20 -2.48
C GLY A 115 -12.63 -6.02 -0.96
N ALA A 116 -12.99 -4.85 -0.48
CA ALA A 116 -12.89 -4.49 0.93
C ALA A 116 -14.00 -5.14 1.77
N PHE A 117 -13.66 -5.55 2.99
CA PHE A 117 -14.61 -6.13 3.93
C PHE A 117 -15.30 -5.08 4.80
N SER A 118 -14.54 -4.16 5.35
CA SER A 118 -15.04 -3.23 6.36
C SER A 118 -14.83 -1.76 6.00
N ASN A 119 -14.23 -1.48 4.85
CA ASN A 119 -13.91 -0.14 4.43
C ASN A 119 -14.09 0.00 2.92
N SER A 120 -13.92 1.23 2.41
CA SER A 120 -14.01 1.51 0.97
C SER A 120 -12.76 1.06 0.21
N TYR A 121 -11.67 0.75 0.91
CA TYR A 121 -10.38 0.39 0.31
C TYR A 121 -9.90 -0.99 0.74
N LYS A 122 -9.27 -1.67 -0.20
CA LYS A 122 -8.53 -2.91 0.02
C LYS A 122 -7.07 -2.64 -0.31
N ILE A 123 -6.19 -2.85 0.66
CA ILE A 123 -4.77 -2.51 0.53
C ILE A 123 -3.95 -3.79 0.43
N GLY A 124 -3.12 -3.88 -0.59
CA GLY A 124 -2.14 -4.94 -0.73
C GLY A 124 -0.73 -4.36 -0.64
N ILE A 125 0.14 -4.99 0.14
CA ILE A 125 1.55 -4.58 0.27
C ILE A 125 2.41 -5.80 -0.02
N ILE A 126 3.29 -5.68 -1.02
CA ILE A 126 4.27 -6.71 -1.32
C ILE A 126 5.63 -6.19 -0.87
N LYS A 127 6.14 -6.74 0.23
CA LYS A 127 7.49 -6.47 0.72
C LYS A 127 8.46 -7.33 -0.07
N ASP A 128 9.69 -6.86 -0.24
CA ASP A 128 10.70 -7.58 -1.01
C ASP A 128 10.24 -7.90 -2.44
N ALA A 129 9.66 -6.92 -3.13
CA ALA A 129 9.12 -7.12 -4.48
C ALA A 129 10.16 -7.61 -5.48
N ALA A 130 11.45 -7.34 -5.24
CA ALA A 130 12.56 -7.88 -6.03
C ALA A 130 12.64 -9.42 -5.94
N SER A 131 12.06 -10.01 -4.92
CA SER A 131 12.02 -11.47 -4.73
C SER A 131 10.86 -12.15 -5.45
N LEU A 132 10.08 -11.41 -6.24
CA LEU A 132 9.06 -12.01 -7.10
C LEU A 132 9.73 -12.79 -8.22
N SER A 133 9.33 -14.05 -8.41
CA SER A 133 9.73 -14.78 -9.61
C SER A 133 9.08 -14.17 -10.85
N LEU A 134 9.60 -14.47 -12.03
CA LEU A 134 8.99 -14.00 -13.26
C LEU A 134 7.54 -14.48 -13.38
N GLU A 135 7.27 -15.73 -12.98
CA GLU A 135 5.92 -16.29 -12.97
C GLU A 135 4.99 -15.52 -12.04
N ALA A 136 5.46 -15.24 -10.82
CA ALA A 136 4.67 -14.47 -9.84
C ALA A 136 4.40 -13.04 -10.33
N ALA A 137 5.41 -12.39 -10.90
CA ALA A 137 5.28 -11.05 -11.46
C ALA A 137 4.25 -11.02 -12.59
N ASN A 138 4.30 -12.01 -13.51
CA ASN A 138 3.35 -12.10 -14.60
C ASN A 138 1.92 -12.36 -14.12
N ALA A 139 1.77 -13.20 -13.09
CA ALA A 139 0.45 -13.45 -12.48
C ALA A 139 -0.14 -12.18 -11.87
N LEU A 140 0.71 -11.33 -11.32
CA LEU A 140 0.30 -10.07 -10.70
C LEU A 140 -0.10 -8.99 -11.71
N LEU A 141 0.48 -8.99 -12.90
CA LEU A 141 0.29 -7.95 -13.93
C LEU A 141 -1.18 -7.68 -14.24
N LYS A 142 -1.99 -8.73 -14.39
CA LYS A 142 -3.41 -8.56 -14.72
C LYS A 142 -4.13 -7.76 -13.64
N THR A 143 -3.83 -8.04 -12.37
CA THR A 143 -4.43 -7.32 -11.25
C THR A 143 -3.94 -5.87 -11.20
N LEU A 144 -2.68 -5.61 -11.59
CA LEU A 144 -2.13 -4.25 -11.64
C LEU A 144 -2.71 -3.44 -12.80
N GLU A 145 -3.00 -4.10 -13.93
CA GLU A 145 -3.55 -3.43 -15.13
C GLU A 145 -5.05 -3.21 -15.03
N GLU A 146 -5.77 -4.14 -14.41
CA GLU A 146 -7.23 -4.12 -14.30
C GLU A 146 -7.67 -4.26 -12.83
N PRO A 147 -7.36 -3.26 -11.98
CA PRO A 147 -7.69 -3.36 -10.55
C PRO A 147 -9.18 -3.24 -10.30
N LYS A 148 -9.65 -3.89 -9.25
CA LYS A 148 -11.00 -3.66 -8.76
C LYS A 148 -11.10 -2.27 -8.14
N PRO A 149 -12.28 -1.61 -8.19
CA PRO A 149 -12.45 -0.33 -7.52
C PRO A 149 -12.08 -0.41 -6.04
N GLY A 150 -11.37 0.60 -5.55
CA GLY A 150 -10.96 0.66 -4.15
C GLY A 150 -9.75 -0.19 -3.79
N VAL A 151 -9.11 -0.86 -4.75
CA VAL A 151 -7.89 -1.63 -4.49
C VAL A 151 -6.67 -0.73 -4.70
N VAL A 152 -5.78 -0.74 -3.71
CA VAL A 152 -4.49 -0.03 -3.77
C VAL A 152 -3.39 -1.04 -3.45
N ILE A 153 -2.45 -1.20 -4.37
CA ILE A 153 -1.33 -2.14 -4.21
C ILE A 153 -0.02 -1.36 -4.15
N MET A 154 0.80 -1.68 -3.14
CA MET A 154 2.11 -1.06 -2.92
C MET A 154 3.19 -2.13 -3.01
N LEU A 155 4.19 -1.89 -3.85
CA LEU A 155 5.38 -2.73 -3.95
C LEU A 155 6.55 -2.01 -3.29
N LEU A 156 7.27 -2.71 -2.42
CA LEU A 156 8.46 -2.17 -1.76
C LEU A 156 9.69 -2.87 -2.31
N ALA A 157 10.67 -2.10 -2.77
CA ALA A 157 11.91 -2.62 -3.35
C ALA A 157 13.10 -1.72 -3.02
N ALA A 158 14.31 -2.29 -3.01
CA ALA A 158 15.52 -1.52 -2.78
C ALA A 158 15.83 -0.58 -3.95
N SER A 159 15.54 -1.00 -5.19
CA SER A 159 15.66 -0.15 -6.38
C SER A 159 14.71 -0.65 -7.47
N LEU A 160 14.40 0.24 -8.42
CA LEU A 160 13.55 -0.11 -9.57
C LEU A 160 14.22 -1.15 -10.48
N ASP A 161 15.55 -1.12 -10.57
CA ASP A 161 16.32 -2.04 -11.41
C ASP A 161 16.20 -3.50 -11.00
N GLN A 162 15.86 -3.75 -9.75
CA GLN A 162 15.70 -5.10 -9.21
C GLN A 162 14.31 -5.69 -9.49
N LEU A 163 13.38 -4.88 -9.95
CA LEU A 163 12.03 -5.34 -10.25
C LEU A 163 11.97 -5.93 -11.66
N PRO A 164 11.07 -6.93 -11.88
CA PRO A 164 10.83 -7.42 -13.23
C PRO A 164 10.45 -6.27 -14.18
N PRO A 165 11.05 -6.20 -15.39
CA PRO A 165 10.75 -5.10 -16.31
C PRO A 165 9.27 -4.95 -16.65
N THR A 166 8.53 -6.05 -16.65
CA THR A 166 7.09 -6.06 -16.93
C THR A 166 6.28 -5.28 -15.91
N ILE A 167 6.79 -5.15 -14.66
CA ILE A 167 6.10 -4.41 -13.60
C ILE A 167 6.40 -2.91 -13.71
N VAL A 168 7.63 -2.56 -14.09
CA VAL A 168 8.08 -1.16 -14.14
C VAL A 168 7.62 -0.43 -15.39
N SER A 169 7.42 -1.15 -16.49
CA SER A 169 7.04 -0.56 -17.79
C SER A 169 5.54 -0.26 -17.92
#